data_161c0ed38e4b83fce42affff06fdda1c
#
_entry.id   161c0ed38e4b83fce42affff06fdda1c
#
_cell.length_a   1.000
_cell.length_b   1.000
_cell.length_c   1.000
_cell.angle_alpha   90.00
_cell.angle_beta   90.00
_cell.angle_gamma   90.00
#
_symmetry.space_group_name_H-M   'P 1'
#
loop_
_entity.id
_entity.type
_entity.pdbx_description
1 polymer ?
#
loop_
_entity_poly.entity_id
_entity_poly.type
_entity_poly.pdbx_seq_one_letter_code
_entity_poly.pdbx_strand_id
1 'polypeptide(L)'
;MPKVERAIIMAAGLGNRMHPVTLTTPKPLVKVNGMRMIDTVIDGLHKNGINEIYVVVGYLKEQFVTLEKEYPGVKLIENPYYDTCNNIASLYVARDYIENAIILDGDQIIYNPEILAPEFERSGYNSVWTDGETDEWLQTVEDGIVTSVSYTHLTLPTIR
;
A
#
# COMPACT_ATOMS: atom_id res chain seq x y z
N MET A 1 2.05 8.74 -22.99
CA MET A 1 2.60 8.28 -21.70
C MET A 1 1.87 7.03 -21.29
N PRO A 2 2.53 6.02 -20.71
CA PRO A 2 1.85 4.90 -20.08
C PRO A 2 0.90 5.43 -19.01
N LYS A 3 -0.27 4.81 -18.92
CA LYS A 3 -1.29 5.21 -17.94
C LYS A 3 -1.55 4.07 -16.99
N VAL A 4 -1.61 4.38 -15.71
CA VAL A 4 -2.07 3.44 -14.68
C VAL A 4 -3.56 3.18 -14.88
N GLU A 5 -3.93 1.91 -14.92
CA GLU A 5 -5.30 1.47 -15.16
C GLU A 5 -5.99 1.02 -13.87
N ARG A 6 -5.18 0.57 -12.91
CA ARG A 6 -5.67 -0.01 -11.65
C ARG A 6 -4.81 0.32 -10.45
N ALA A 7 -5.32 0.07 -9.27
CA ALA A 7 -4.59 0.23 -8.01
C ALA A 7 -4.59 -1.07 -7.20
N ILE A 8 -3.49 -1.30 -6.48
CA ILE A 8 -3.38 -2.31 -5.44
C ILE A 8 -3.12 -1.59 -4.12
N ILE A 9 -4.01 -1.74 -3.15
CA ILE A 9 -3.88 -1.17 -1.82
C ILE A 9 -3.49 -2.27 -0.85
N MET A 10 -2.32 -2.15 -0.23
CA MET A 10 -1.81 -3.10 0.74
C MET A 10 -2.39 -2.80 2.13
N ALA A 11 -3.24 -3.69 2.63
CA ALA A 11 -4.01 -3.51 3.86
C ALA A 11 -4.04 -4.74 4.77
N ALA A 12 -3.14 -5.71 4.57
CA ALA A 12 -3.17 -7.00 5.26
C ALA A 12 -2.45 -7.02 6.62
N GLY A 13 -1.67 -5.98 6.96
CA GLY A 13 -0.75 -5.97 8.10
C GLY A 13 -1.43 -5.93 9.48
N LEU A 14 -0.73 -6.44 10.50
CA LEU A 14 -1.19 -6.51 11.90
C LEU A 14 -1.31 -5.14 12.61
N GLY A 15 -0.53 -4.15 12.16
CA GLY A 15 -0.55 -2.81 12.77
C GLY A 15 0.00 -2.72 14.20
N ASN A 16 0.92 -3.58 14.60
CA ASN A 16 1.42 -3.72 15.98
C ASN A 16 1.91 -2.42 16.62
N ARG A 17 2.49 -1.51 15.82
CA ARG A 17 2.96 -0.19 16.30
C ARG A 17 1.83 0.72 16.82
N MET A 18 0.58 0.44 16.48
CA MET A 18 -0.59 1.22 16.89
C MET A 18 -1.45 0.55 17.98
N HIS A 19 -0.92 -0.49 18.66
CA HIS A 19 -1.62 -1.05 19.82
C HIS A 19 -1.85 0.02 20.89
N PRO A 20 -3.00 0.01 21.58
CA PRO A 20 -4.08 -1.02 21.56
C PRO A 20 -5.14 -0.81 20.48
N VAL A 21 -5.10 0.28 19.70
CA VAL A 21 -6.15 0.63 18.70
C VAL A 21 -6.34 -0.50 17.68
N THR A 22 -5.25 -1.04 17.20
CA THR A 22 -5.27 -2.09 16.15
C THR A 22 -5.56 -3.51 16.67
N LEU A 23 -5.81 -3.69 17.95
CA LEU A 23 -6.31 -4.96 18.49
C LEU A 23 -7.74 -5.29 18.00
N THR A 24 -8.52 -4.27 17.70
CA THR A 24 -9.92 -4.42 17.29
C THR A 24 -10.26 -3.80 15.94
N THR A 25 -9.36 -2.98 15.39
CA THR A 25 -9.60 -2.26 14.13
C THR A 25 -8.34 -2.34 13.26
N PRO A 26 -8.42 -2.87 12.02
CA PRO A 26 -7.27 -2.84 11.11
C PRO A 26 -6.77 -1.41 10.91
N LYS A 27 -5.44 -1.22 10.85
CA LYS A 27 -4.84 0.11 10.73
C LYS A 27 -5.44 0.97 9.60
N PRO A 28 -5.68 0.45 8.38
CA PRO A 28 -6.30 1.22 7.31
C PRO A 28 -7.72 1.71 7.60
N LEU A 29 -8.44 1.02 8.49
CA LEU A 29 -9.82 1.38 8.88
C LEU A 29 -9.89 2.31 10.10
N VAL A 30 -8.75 2.64 10.72
CA VAL A 30 -8.69 3.61 11.81
C VAL A 30 -9.12 4.99 11.29
N LYS A 31 -9.99 5.65 12.06
CA LYS A 31 -10.48 6.99 11.69
C LYS A 31 -9.56 8.08 12.20
N VAL A 32 -9.18 8.97 11.32
CA VAL A 32 -8.48 10.20 11.61
C VAL A 32 -9.37 11.37 11.18
N ASN A 33 -9.71 12.25 12.10
CA ASN A 33 -10.68 13.34 11.87
C ASN A 33 -12.03 12.85 11.29
N GLY A 34 -12.49 11.66 11.73
CA GLY A 34 -13.79 11.10 11.33
C GLY A 34 -13.79 10.28 10.04
N MET A 35 -12.71 10.28 9.25
CA MET A 35 -12.55 9.53 8.00
C MET A 35 -11.55 8.40 8.19
N ARG A 36 -11.82 7.20 7.64
CA ARG A 36 -10.85 6.09 7.64
C ARG A 36 -9.66 6.46 6.76
N MET A 37 -8.44 6.05 7.13
CA MET A 37 -7.24 6.33 6.32
C MET A 37 -7.41 5.83 4.90
N ILE A 38 -7.87 4.59 4.72
CA ILE A 38 -8.08 3.97 3.41
C ILE A 38 -9.10 4.73 2.53
N ASP A 39 -10.11 5.39 3.13
CA ASP A 39 -11.09 6.18 2.38
C ASP A 39 -10.40 7.30 1.60
N THR A 40 -9.40 7.96 2.21
CA THR A 40 -8.66 9.04 1.55
C THR A 40 -7.87 8.55 0.33
N VAL A 41 -7.38 7.30 0.39
CA VAL A 41 -6.64 6.65 -0.71
C VAL A 41 -7.60 6.32 -1.83
N ILE A 42 -8.74 5.65 -1.53
CA ILE A 42 -9.74 5.25 -2.52
C ILE A 42 -10.35 6.48 -3.21
N ASP A 43 -10.74 7.50 -2.43
CA ASP A 43 -11.28 8.74 -2.96
C ASP A 43 -10.27 9.46 -3.87
N GLY A 44 -8.99 9.46 -3.48
CA GLY A 44 -7.91 10.02 -4.27
C GLY A 44 -7.74 9.31 -5.62
N LEU A 45 -7.82 7.98 -5.63
CA LEU A 45 -7.77 7.16 -6.84
C LEU A 45 -8.96 7.43 -7.76
N HIS A 46 -10.18 7.42 -7.22
CA HIS A 46 -11.41 7.70 -7.98
C HIS A 46 -11.38 9.10 -8.63
N LYS A 47 -10.90 10.14 -7.90
CA LYS A 47 -10.74 11.49 -8.44
C LYS A 47 -9.78 11.55 -9.63
N ASN A 48 -8.82 10.64 -9.71
CA ASN A 48 -7.89 10.50 -10.82
C ASN A 48 -8.36 9.52 -11.91
N GLY A 49 -9.59 9.03 -11.81
CA GLY A 49 -10.19 8.12 -12.79
C GLY A 49 -9.68 6.67 -12.70
N ILE A 50 -8.99 6.31 -11.62
CA ILE A 50 -8.57 4.93 -11.34
C ILE A 50 -9.69 4.26 -10.55
N ASN A 51 -10.51 3.47 -11.25
CA ASN A 51 -11.71 2.86 -10.68
C ASN A 51 -11.58 1.35 -10.44
N GLU A 52 -10.56 0.70 -10.98
CA GLU A 52 -10.27 -0.72 -10.72
C GLU A 52 -9.30 -0.79 -9.53
N ILE A 53 -9.81 -1.13 -8.34
CA ILE A 53 -9.04 -1.08 -7.10
C ILE A 53 -9.08 -2.44 -6.39
N TYR A 54 -7.92 -3.00 -6.14
CA TYR A 54 -7.75 -4.24 -5.39
C TYR A 54 -7.19 -3.96 -4.01
N VAL A 55 -7.94 -4.27 -2.95
CA VAL A 55 -7.49 -4.12 -1.57
C VAL A 55 -7.05 -5.48 -1.05
N VAL A 56 -5.76 -5.61 -0.77
CA VAL A 56 -5.20 -6.84 -0.22
C VAL A 56 -5.37 -6.84 1.29
N VAL A 57 -6.19 -7.76 1.80
CA VAL A 57 -6.60 -7.84 3.21
C VAL A 57 -6.08 -9.11 3.87
N GLY A 58 -5.92 -9.08 5.18
CA GLY A 58 -5.46 -10.24 5.97
C GLY A 58 -5.97 -10.14 7.40
N TYR A 59 -5.28 -9.40 8.25
CA TYR A 59 -5.69 -9.19 9.63
C TYR A 59 -7.07 -8.53 9.72
N LEU A 60 -8.00 -9.14 10.47
CA LEU A 60 -9.40 -8.71 10.64
C LEU A 60 -10.09 -8.39 9.29
N LYS A 61 -9.83 -9.21 8.27
CA LYS A 61 -10.28 -9.03 6.88
C LYS A 61 -11.79 -8.82 6.74
N GLU A 62 -12.58 -9.42 7.62
CA GLU A 62 -14.04 -9.31 7.63
C GLU A 62 -14.55 -7.87 7.79
N GLN A 63 -13.75 -6.99 8.37
CA GLN A 63 -14.11 -5.58 8.55
C GLN A 63 -14.00 -4.77 7.25
N PHE A 64 -13.28 -5.28 6.25
CA PHE A 64 -13.13 -4.61 4.95
C PHE A 64 -14.29 -4.87 3.98
N VAL A 65 -15.16 -5.83 4.26
CA VAL A 65 -16.25 -6.24 3.33
C VAL A 65 -17.17 -5.08 2.95
N THR A 66 -17.31 -4.08 3.80
CA THR A 66 -18.13 -2.89 3.53
C THR A 66 -17.57 -2.07 2.37
N LEU A 67 -16.25 -2.07 2.14
CA LEU A 67 -15.60 -1.30 1.07
C LEU A 67 -16.13 -1.65 -0.32
N GLU A 68 -16.39 -2.92 -0.60
CA GLU A 68 -16.92 -3.36 -1.91
C GLU A 68 -18.33 -2.81 -2.18
N LYS A 69 -19.08 -2.51 -1.12
CA LYS A 69 -20.44 -1.92 -1.21
C LYS A 69 -20.40 -0.40 -1.25
N GLU A 70 -19.46 0.19 -0.54
CA GLU A 70 -19.32 1.63 -0.39
C GLU A 70 -18.64 2.28 -1.60
N TYR A 71 -17.68 1.55 -2.22
CA TYR A 71 -16.85 2.07 -3.30
C TYR A 71 -16.96 1.22 -4.57
N PRO A 72 -17.57 1.76 -5.65
CA PRO A 72 -17.61 1.07 -6.93
C PRO A 72 -16.22 0.73 -7.46
N GLY A 73 -16.04 -0.50 -7.95
CA GLY A 73 -14.78 -0.96 -8.52
C GLY A 73 -13.74 -1.47 -7.51
N VAL A 74 -14.02 -1.38 -6.21
CA VAL A 74 -13.20 -2.01 -5.16
C VAL A 74 -13.48 -3.50 -5.09
N LYS A 75 -12.42 -4.30 -5.03
CA LYS A 75 -12.44 -5.76 -4.83
C LYS A 75 -11.43 -6.14 -3.76
N LEU A 76 -11.80 -7.10 -2.92
CA LEU A 76 -10.91 -7.62 -1.88
C LEU A 76 -10.13 -8.83 -2.39
N ILE A 77 -8.83 -8.87 -2.06
CA ILE A 77 -7.97 -10.03 -2.27
C ILE A 77 -7.45 -10.48 -0.91
N GLU A 78 -7.67 -11.74 -0.54
CA GLU A 78 -7.17 -12.28 0.72
C GLU A 78 -5.69 -12.63 0.60
N ASN A 79 -4.90 -12.17 1.56
CA ASN A 79 -3.55 -12.66 1.81
C ASN A 79 -3.57 -13.61 3.01
N PRO A 80 -3.54 -14.93 2.81
CA PRO A 80 -3.54 -15.89 3.91
C PRO A 80 -2.21 -15.97 4.66
N TYR A 81 -1.16 -15.29 4.17
CA TYR A 81 0.19 -15.32 4.72
C TYR A 81 0.54 -14.06 5.53
N TYR A 82 -0.46 -13.24 5.87
CA TYR A 82 -0.27 -11.91 6.47
C TYR A 82 0.46 -11.92 7.83
N ASP A 83 0.40 -13.03 8.56
CA ASP A 83 1.02 -13.22 9.88
C ASP A 83 2.36 -13.97 9.84
N THR A 84 2.68 -14.61 8.72
CA THR A 84 3.88 -15.45 8.55
C THR A 84 4.89 -14.87 7.56
N CYS A 85 4.45 -14.01 6.66
CA CYS A 85 5.27 -13.40 5.63
C CYS A 85 5.21 -11.86 5.71
N ASN A 86 6.22 -11.22 5.12
CA ASN A 86 6.25 -9.76 4.99
C ASN A 86 5.36 -9.26 3.83
N ASN A 87 5.40 -7.95 3.56
CA ASN A 87 4.58 -7.28 2.55
C ASN A 87 4.66 -7.86 1.14
N ILE A 88 5.74 -8.57 0.78
CA ILE A 88 5.87 -9.20 -0.54
C ILE A 88 4.78 -10.25 -0.78
N ALA A 89 4.29 -10.92 0.28
CA ALA A 89 3.19 -11.87 0.15
C ALA A 89 1.90 -11.20 -0.32
N SER A 90 1.66 -9.94 0.08
CA SER A 90 0.52 -9.16 -0.41
C SER A 90 0.64 -8.87 -1.91
N LEU A 91 1.83 -8.55 -2.41
CA LEU A 91 2.06 -8.40 -3.85
C LEU A 91 1.94 -9.74 -4.59
N TYR A 92 2.43 -10.82 -3.97
CA TYR A 92 2.33 -12.16 -4.57
C TYR A 92 0.89 -12.62 -4.79
N VAL A 93 -0.01 -12.40 -3.84
CA VAL A 93 -1.43 -12.76 -4.02
C VAL A 93 -2.14 -11.87 -5.03
N ALA A 94 -1.67 -10.63 -5.22
CA ALA A 94 -2.21 -9.67 -6.19
C ALA A 94 -1.45 -9.68 -7.54
N ARG A 95 -0.51 -10.60 -7.77
CA ARG A 95 0.42 -10.59 -8.92
C ARG A 95 -0.25 -10.52 -10.29
N ASP A 96 -1.46 -11.06 -10.42
CA ASP A 96 -2.19 -11.06 -11.69
C ASP A 96 -2.74 -9.66 -12.07
N TYR A 97 -2.64 -8.69 -11.15
CA TYR A 97 -3.13 -7.32 -11.30
C TYR A 97 -2.02 -6.26 -11.25
N ILE A 98 -0.74 -6.66 -11.21
CA ILE A 98 0.40 -5.74 -11.06
C ILE A 98 0.67 -4.92 -12.33
N GLU A 99 0.31 -5.44 -13.49
CA GLU A 99 0.55 -4.74 -14.76
C GLU A 99 -0.24 -3.45 -14.83
N ASN A 100 0.42 -2.33 -15.18
CA ASN A 100 -0.15 -0.98 -15.23
C ASN A 100 -0.84 -0.55 -13.92
N ALA A 101 -0.31 -0.98 -12.78
CA ALA A 101 -0.88 -0.70 -11.47
C ALA A 101 -0.07 0.34 -10.69
N ILE A 102 -0.77 1.16 -9.90
CA ILE A 102 -0.19 1.89 -8.79
C ILE A 102 -0.35 1.05 -7.51
N ILE A 103 0.72 0.91 -6.73
CA ILE A 103 0.74 0.15 -5.48
C ILE A 103 0.85 1.14 -4.33
N LEU A 104 -0.08 1.08 -3.39
CA LEU A 104 -0.20 2.01 -2.27
C LEU A 104 -0.38 1.26 -0.95
N ASP A 105 0.04 1.87 0.14
CA ASP A 105 -0.29 1.41 1.48
C ASP A 105 -1.67 1.95 1.91
N GLY A 106 -2.49 1.11 2.51
CA GLY A 106 -3.84 1.46 2.95
C GLY A 106 -3.88 2.31 4.22
N ASP A 107 -2.76 2.49 4.89
CA ASP A 107 -2.61 3.24 6.14
C ASP A 107 -2.01 4.65 5.93
N GLN A 108 -2.09 5.16 4.72
CA GLN A 108 -1.73 6.53 4.36
C GLN A 108 -2.94 7.45 4.38
N ILE A 109 -2.69 8.75 4.54
CA ILE A 109 -3.70 9.81 4.42
C ILE A 109 -3.32 10.68 3.22
N ILE A 110 -4.17 10.66 2.20
CA ILE A 110 -3.98 11.45 0.97
C ILE A 110 -4.72 12.79 1.12
N TYR A 111 -3.98 13.85 1.36
CA TYR A 111 -4.55 15.21 1.44
C TYR A 111 -4.74 15.84 0.07
N ASN A 112 -3.76 15.65 -0.83
CA ASN A 112 -3.83 16.14 -2.19
C ASN A 112 -3.96 14.97 -3.18
N PRO A 113 -5.15 14.74 -3.76
CA PRO A 113 -5.37 13.66 -4.72
C PRO A 113 -4.50 13.76 -5.98
N GLU A 114 -4.03 14.94 -6.36
CA GLU A 114 -3.22 15.14 -7.57
C GLU A 114 -1.90 14.36 -7.55
N ILE A 115 -1.41 13.97 -6.36
CA ILE A 115 -0.21 13.12 -6.25
C ILE A 115 -0.43 11.70 -6.79
N LEU A 116 -1.69 11.31 -7.00
CA LEU A 116 -2.09 10.02 -7.57
C LEU A 116 -2.43 10.13 -9.06
N ALA A 117 -1.91 11.13 -9.76
CA ALA A 117 -2.08 11.26 -11.20
C ALA A 117 -1.64 9.97 -11.91
N PRO A 118 -2.44 9.47 -12.90
CA PRO A 118 -2.22 8.15 -13.47
C PRO A 118 -1.16 8.09 -14.58
N GLU A 119 -0.60 9.21 -15.02
CA GLU A 119 0.39 9.27 -16.09
C GLU A 119 1.80 9.19 -15.52
N PHE A 120 2.57 8.19 -15.96
CA PHE A 120 3.97 8.00 -15.60
C PHE A 120 4.82 7.74 -16.85
N GLU A 121 6.05 8.23 -16.86
CA GLU A 121 6.99 7.95 -17.94
C GLU A 121 7.53 6.52 -17.86
N ARG A 122 7.69 6.01 -16.64
CA ARG A 122 8.25 4.68 -16.33
C ARG A 122 7.82 4.22 -14.94
N SER A 123 8.01 2.95 -14.64
CA SER A 123 7.87 2.42 -13.28
C SER A 123 8.83 3.12 -12.32
N GLY A 124 8.38 3.41 -11.12
CA GLY A 124 9.18 4.12 -10.13
C GLY A 124 8.64 3.98 -8.71
N TYR A 125 9.38 4.58 -7.80
CA TYR A 125 9.01 4.70 -6.39
C TYR A 125 8.79 6.16 -6.04
N ASN A 126 7.84 6.41 -5.15
CA ASN A 126 7.70 7.70 -4.49
C ASN A 126 8.51 7.67 -3.19
N SER A 127 9.60 8.41 -3.15
CA SER A 127 10.56 8.41 -2.04
C SER A 127 10.88 9.83 -1.60
N VAL A 128 11.40 9.99 -0.39
CA VAL A 128 11.88 11.26 0.16
C VAL A 128 13.36 11.15 0.50
N TRP A 129 14.09 12.25 0.35
CA TRP A 129 15.47 12.34 0.81
C TRP A 129 15.50 12.40 2.34
N THR A 130 16.48 11.72 2.94
CA THR A 130 16.76 11.79 4.38
C THR A 130 18.26 11.95 4.61
N ASP A 131 18.63 12.80 5.56
CA ASP A 131 20.03 13.04 5.97
C ASP A 131 20.36 12.32 7.28
N GLY A 132 19.40 11.62 7.87
CA GLY A 132 19.52 10.96 9.16
C GLY A 132 19.52 9.44 9.10
N GLU A 133 19.74 8.82 10.27
CA GLU A 133 19.48 7.40 10.44
C GLU A 133 17.98 7.11 10.35
N THR A 134 17.62 6.00 9.71
CA THR A 134 16.24 5.57 9.54
C THR A 134 16.12 4.06 9.64
N ASP A 135 15.00 3.59 10.16
CA ASP A 135 14.63 2.17 10.19
C ASP A 135 13.83 1.76 8.95
N GLU A 136 13.71 2.63 7.97
CA GLU A 136 12.96 2.39 6.74
C GLU A 136 13.88 1.89 5.61
N TRP A 137 13.27 1.42 4.53
CA TRP A 137 13.99 0.98 3.34
C TRP A 137 14.69 2.15 2.67
N LEU A 138 16.01 2.03 2.44
CA LEU A 138 16.82 2.99 1.74
C LEU A 138 16.98 2.60 0.27
N GLN A 139 16.95 3.59 -0.59
CA GLN A 139 17.20 3.44 -2.02
C GLN A 139 18.42 4.26 -2.41
N THR A 140 19.35 3.63 -3.13
CA THR A 140 20.42 4.36 -3.82
C THR A 140 19.90 4.79 -5.18
N VAL A 141 20.03 6.07 -5.50
CA VAL A 141 19.55 6.65 -6.76
C VAL A 141 20.71 7.29 -7.51
N GLU A 142 20.94 6.87 -8.73
CA GLU A 142 21.92 7.43 -9.67
C GLU A 142 21.20 7.88 -10.93
N ASP A 143 21.34 9.14 -11.32
CA ASP A 143 20.67 9.73 -12.48
C ASP A 143 19.15 9.48 -12.53
N GLY A 144 18.49 9.50 -11.37
CA GLY A 144 17.05 9.24 -11.24
C GLY A 144 16.66 7.76 -11.42
N ILE A 145 17.62 6.86 -11.39
CA ILE A 145 17.40 5.39 -11.44
C ILE A 145 17.74 4.79 -10.08
N VAL A 146 16.86 3.96 -9.54
CA VAL A 146 17.13 3.18 -8.34
C VAL A 146 18.11 2.06 -8.71
N THR A 147 19.33 2.11 -8.16
CA THR A 147 20.39 1.13 -8.43
C THR A 147 20.49 0.06 -7.35
N SER A 148 20.08 0.38 -6.13
CA SER A 148 19.98 -0.61 -5.05
C SER A 148 18.90 -0.24 -4.03
N VAL A 149 18.45 -1.25 -3.29
CA VAL A 149 17.54 -1.12 -2.15
C VAL A 149 18.16 -1.84 -0.98
N SER A 150 18.25 -1.18 0.18
CA SER A 150 18.80 -1.77 1.40
C SER A 150 17.92 -1.47 2.61
N TYR A 151 17.99 -2.34 3.61
CA TYR A 151 17.33 -2.15 4.89
C TYR A 151 18.37 -2.24 6.01
N THR A 152 18.49 -1.21 6.82
CA THR A 152 19.63 -1.01 7.71
C THR A 152 19.69 -1.98 8.90
N HIS A 153 18.60 -2.67 9.25
CA HIS A 153 18.51 -3.57 10.41
C HIS A 153 18.19 -5.04 10.10
N LEU A 154 18.06 -5.41 8.83
CA LEU A 154 17.92 -6.83 8.48
C LEU A 154 19.28 -7.41 8.08
N THR A 155 19.94 -8.07 9.04
CA THR A 155 20.65 -9.28 8.67
C THR A 155 19.58 -10.24 8.14
N LEU A 156 19.53 -10.42 6.83
CA LEU A 156 18.70 -11.47 6.24
C LEU A 156 19.05 -12.78 6.98
N PRO A 157 18.07 -13.51 7.52
CA PRO A 157 18.35 -14.84 8.01
C PRO A 157 18.93 -15.63 6.84
N THR A 158 20.18 -16.03 6.96
CA THR A 158 20.83 -16.91 6.00
C THR A 158 20.02 -18.18 6.01
N ILE A 159 19.24 -18.42 4.97
CA ILE A 159 18.62 -19.73 4.76
C ILE A 159 19.78 -20.66 4.48
N ARG A 160 20.08 -21.53 5.46
CA ARG A 160 20.95 -22.69 5.30
C ARG A 160 20.12 -23.86 4.81
#